data_9382948f25b2111b0ae3bc04077f4cbc
#
_entry.id   9382948f25b2111b0ae3bc04077f4cbc
#
_cell.length_a   1.000
_cell.length_b   1.000
_cell.length_c   1.000
_cell.angle_alpha   90.00
_cell.angle_beta   90.00
_cell.angle_gamma   90.00
#
_symmetry.space_group_name_H-M   'P 1'
#
loop_
_entity.id
_entity.type
_entity.pdbx_description
1 polymer ?
#
loop_
_entity_poly.entity_id
_entity_poly.type
_entity_poly.pdbx_seq_one_letter_code
_entity_poly.pdbx_strand_id
1 'polypeptide(L)'
;IDVPGHEKFINNMVAGVVGMDLVMLVIAADEGVMPQTREHMDILGLLGIQKSIIVLNKCDLVDEEWLELVEEEVREELEGTFLEHAPVMKVSAATGQGLDALVQEIDHMMQDEVEEKDITTIPRLPVDRVFSLSGFGTIITGTLLSGTITKEDTLEIYPIGKTSKIRSIQVHGEDQECCYAGQRVAINLSNVKKRELSRGCVLAPPNSMKNTDLLDVKVNILKSSMRVLTNHTRLHLFTGTSEILCRAVLLDKEEIGPGESGYVQLRLEEEIALRRGDKFVIRFYSPMETIGGGVVLESNPVIHRRFQEPVIEDLKRKESGSSIDVIELRIREHGEELLTQAEVARLTAMSPEEVAEDVQTLKDSGVILTFATRKDLYLWHVGSEKLMRQKILEALKQYEEKYPYRYGMKKAEVQVTYLKKMKPVVFDHYVEYLEQEGALKRMEEYLCTAEYEVRKDAVYDRVSAKILDTVRKAGYDFVRYSDIAFGEKDKAVADDILNILLEEKRIVKVSDDLYTL
;
A
#
# COMPACT_ATOMS: atom_id res chain seq x y z
N ILE A 1 11.69 27.17 9.38
CA ILE A 1 11.16 27.68 8.09
C ILE A 1 10.24 28.84 8.42
N ASP A 2 10.48 30.00 7.81
CA ASP A 2 9.57 31.14 7.89
C ASP A 2 8.46 30.97 6.85
N VAL A 3 7.20 31.12 7.29
CA VAL A 3 6.01 30.93 6.46
C VAL A 3 5.29 32.29 6.33
N PRO A 4 5.09 32.79 5.11
CA PRO A 4 4.40 34.05 4.90
C PRO A 4 2.96 34.03 5.42
N GLY A 5 2.57 35.03 6.24
CA GLY A 5 1.24 35.09 6.85
C GLY A 5 0.08 35.48 5.92
N HIS A 6 0.33 35.99 4.71
CA HIS A 6 -0.72 36.47 3.81
C HIS A 6 -1.39 35.33 3.04
N GLU A 7 -2.72 35.34 2.94
CA GLU A 7 -3.56 34.30 2.28
C GLU A 7 -3.12 33.89 0.86
N LYS A 8 -2.51 34.81 0.09
CA LYS A 8 -1.93 34.49 -1.24
C LYS A 8 -0.80 33.49 -1.20
N PHE A 9 -0.20 33.24 -0.04
CA PHE A 9 0.94 32.34 0.13
C PHE A 9 0.60 31.03 0.85
N ILE A 10 -0.69 30.75 1.06
CA ILE A 10 -1.13 29.49 1.70
C ILE A 10 -0.56 28.26 0.99
N ASN A 11 -0.47 28.29 -0.34
CA ASN A 11 0.14 27.20 -1.11
C ASN A 11 1.61 26.96 -0.72
N ASN A 12 2.33 28.02 -0.37
CA ASN A 12 3.72 27.90 0.10
C ASN A 12 3.77 27.42 1.54
N MET A 13 2.80 27.84 2.36
CA MET A 13 2.64 27.38 3.73
C MET A 13 2.41 25.88 3.78
N VAL A 14 1.38 25.38 3.10
CA VAL A 14 1.05 23.94 3.09
C VAL A 14 2.26 23.09 2.68
N ALA A 15 2.99 23.51 1.64
CA ALA A 15 4.19 22.80 1.22
C ALA A 15 5.38 22.93 2.18
N GLY A 16 5.43 24.03 2.94
CA GLY A 16 6.49 24.27 3.93
C GLY A 16 6.28 23.49 5.23
N VAL A 17 5.04 23.22 5.58
CA VAL A 17 4.65 22.54 6.83
C VAL A 17 4.95 21.03 6.77
N VAL A 18 5.04 20.46 5.58
CA VAL A 18 5.29 19.02 5.42
C VAL A 18 6.62 18.61 6.06
N GLY A 19 6.55 17.73 7.03
CA GLY A 19 7.72 17.22 7.77
C GLY A 19 8.17 18.10 8.95
N MET A 20 7.40 19.13 9.32
CA MET A 20 7.64 19.89 10.54
C MET A 20 7.15 19.15 11.77
N ASP A 21 7.89 19.25 12.86
CA ASP A 21 7.61 18.60 14.13
C ASP A 21 7.05 19.61 15.15
N LEU A 22 7.49 20.85 15.07
CA LEU A 22 7.12 21.94 15.97
C LEU A 22 6.81 23.21 15.16
N VAL A 23 5.75 23.91 15.52
CA VAL A 23 5.34 25.19 14.93
C VAL A 23 5.33 26.29 15.99
N MET A 24 5.88 27.43 15.68
CA MET A 24 5.69 28.65 16.47
C MET A 24 4.62 29.52 15.80
N LEU A 25 3.49 29.72 16.49
CA LEU A 25 2.46 30.67 16.07
C LEU A 25 2.78 32.04 16.65
N VAL A 26 3.26 32.93 15.80
CA VAL A 26 3.66 34.29 16.24
C VAL A 26 2.51 35.25 16.04
N ILE A 27 2.07 35.87 17.13
CA ILE A 27 0.99 36.85 17.20
C ILE A 27 1.57 38.17 17.72
N ALA A 28 1.26 39.29 17.08
CA ALA A 28 1.67 40.61 17.54
C ALA A 28 0.73 41.05 18.68
N ALA A 29 1.29 41.36 19.83
CA ALA A 29 0.52 41.78 21.03
C ALA A 29 -0.27 43.09 20.84
N ASP A 30 0.15 43.93 19.91
CA ASP A 30 -0.54 45.17 19.54
C ASP A 30 -1.73 44.95 18.59
N GLU A 31 -1.84 43.78 17.95
CA GLU A 31 -2.86 43.50 16.92
C GLU A 31 -3.83 42.37 17.32
N GLY A 32 -3.41 41.44 18.22
CA GLY A 32 -4.21 40.26 18.62
C GLY A 32 -4.38 39.21 17.53
N VAL A 33 -5.42 38.38 17.65
CA VAL A 33 -5.68 37.29 16.71
C VAL A 33 -6.36 37.80 15.44
N MET A 34 -5.66 37.70 14.33
CA MET A 34 -6.14 38.12 13.01
C MET A 34 -6.88 36.97 12.27
N PRO A 35 -7.81 37.26 11.34
CA PRO A 35 -8.51 36.22 10.57
C PRO A 35 -7.58 35.24 9.85
N GLN A 36 -6.42 35.73 9.39
CA GLN A 36 -5.39 34.90 8.75
C GLN A 36 -4.75 33.91 9.72
N THR A 37 -4.62 34.29 10.99
CA THR A 37 -4.10 33.42 12.06
C THR A 37 -5.01 32.19 12.24
N ARG A 38 -6.33 32.42 12.20
CA ARG A 38 -7.33 31.32 12.29
C ARG A 38 -7.21 30.35 11.11
N GLU A 39 -7.13 30.86 9.87
CA GLU A 39 -6.95 29.99 8.70
C GLU A 39 -5.66 29.18 8.77
N HIS A 40 -4.57 29.78 9.26
CA HIS A 40 -3.31 29.06 9.46
C HIS A 40 -3.43 27.97 10.52
N MET A 41 -4.09 28.23 11.64
CA MET A 41 -4.35 27.22 12.68
C MET A 41 -5.17 26.06 12.13
N ASP A 42 -6.25 26.35 11.41
CA ASP A 42 -7.09 25.33 10.77
C ASP A 42 -6.26 24.43 9.84
N ILE A 43 -5.42 25.01 8.99
CA ILE A 43 -4.55 24.26 8.06
C ILE A 43 -3.53 23.40 8.82
N LEU A 44 -2.90 23.94 9.86
CA LEU A 44 -1.91 23.20 10.67
C LEU A 44 -2.57 21.98 11.35
N GLY A 45 -3.77 22.16 11.89
CA GLY A 45 -4.57 21.08 12.47
C GLY A 45 -4.93 19.99 11.43
N LEU A 46 -5.37 20.40 10.24
CA LEU A 46 -5.66 19.47 9.14
C LEU A 46 -4.43 18.68 8.67
N LEU A 47 -3.25 19.31 8.70
CA LEU A 47 -1.98 18.64 8.37
C LEU A 47 -1.44 17.78 9.51
N GLY A 48 -2.09 17.80 10.68
CA GLY A 48 -1.78 16.92 11.79
C GLY A 48 -0.57 17.37 12.62
N ILE A 49 -0.25 18.66 12.64
CA ILE A 49 0.71 19.24 13.58
C ILE A 49 0.12 19.09 14.98
N GLN A 50 0.91 18.58 15.91
CA GLN A 50 0.47 18.36 17.28
C GLN A 50 1.20 19.25 18.29
N LYS A 51 2.41 19.69 17.96
CA LYS A 51 3.29 20.45 18.85
C LYS A 51 3.45 21.89 18.37
N SER A 52 3.23 22.82 19.28
CA SER A 52 3.29 24.23 18.96
C SER A 52 3.58 25.10 20.18
N ILE A 53 4.20 26.24 19.94
CA ILE A 53 4.42 27.31 20.92
C ILE A 53 3.71 28.54 20.38
N ILE A 54 2.97 29.23 21.22
CA ILE A 54 2.37 30.51 20.90
C ILE A 54 3.32 31.59 21.38
N VAL A 55 3.66 32.49 20.49
CA VAL A 55 4.60 33.58 20.77
C VAL A 55 3.88 34.91 20.62
N LEU A 56 3.58 35.58 21.73
CA LEU A 56 3.10 36.94 21.76
C LEU A 56 4.30 37.88 21.63
N ASN A 57 4.53 38.37 20.42
CA ASN A 57 5.65 39.26 20.12
C ASN A 57 5.24 40.72 20.24
N LYS A 58 6.21 41.63 20.27
CA LYS A 58 6.04 43.09 20.46
C LYS A 58 5.49 43.48 21.83
N CYS A 59 5.77 42.71 22.88
CA CYS A 59 5.31 42.99 24.24
C CYS A 59 5.80 44.36 24.78
N ASP A 60 6.86 44.92 24.17
CA ASP A 60 7.39 46.24 24.49
C ASP A 60 6.50 47.41 24.03
N LEU A 61 5.53 47.16 23.17
CA LEU A 61 4.60 48.18 22.64
C LEU A 61 3.32 48.32 23.42
N VAL A 62 3.04 47.44 24.36
CA VAL A 62 1.78 47.37 25.12
C VAL A 62 2.07 47.32 26.61
N ASP A 63 1.09 47.73 27.44
CA ASP A 63 1.17 47.57 28.89
C ASP A 63 0.76 46.13 29.35
N GLU A 64 0.99 45.88 30.63
CA GLU A 64 0.77 44.54 31.19
C GLU A 64 -0.71 44.13 31.20
N GLU A 65 -1.63 45.10 31.46
CA GLU A 65 -3.08 44.88 31.46
C GLU A 65 -3.58 44.50 30.05
N TRP A 66 -3.08 45.20 29.02
CA TRP A 66 -3.39 44.87 27.63
C TRP A 66 -2.83 43.51 27.22
N LEU A 67 -1.61 43.19 27.66
CA LEU A 67 -0.97 41.91 27.35
C LEU A 67 -1.72 40.71 27.95
N GLU A 68 -2.28 40.87 29.16
CA GLU A 68 -3.14 39.86 29.80
C GLU A 68 -4.45 39.67 29.01
N LEU A 69 -5.10 40.74 28.57
CA LEU A 69 -6.30 40.68 27.74
C LEU A 69 -6.06 39.97 26.41
N VAL A 70 -4.95 40.26 25.73
CA VAL A 70 -4.59 39.62 24.46
C VAL A 70 -4.28 38.13 24.69
N GLU A 71 -3.62 37.77 25.80
CA GLU A 71 -3.40 36.37 26.13
C GLU A 71 -4.73 35.60 26.37
N GLU A 72 -5.69 36.25 27.08
CA GLU A 72 -7.01 35.68 27.31
C GLU A 72 -7.78 35.50 25.99
N GLU A 73 -7.79 36.52 25.11
CA GLU A 73 -8.39 36.42 23.77
C GLU A 73 -7.77 35.26 22.94
N VAL A 74 -6.44 35.16 22.96
CA VAL A 74 -5.73 34.08 22.27
C VAL A 74 -6.16 32.70 22.82
N ARG A 75 -6.25 32.54 24.12
CA ARG A 75 -6.67 31.27 24.75
C ARG A 75 -8.11 30.89 24.40
N GLU A 76 -9.02 31.86 24.38
CA GLU A 76 -10.41 31.64 23.95
C GLU A 76 -10.50 31.17 22.49
N GLU A 77 -9.71 31.76 21.59
CA GLU A 77 -9.66 31.39 20.18
C GLU A 77 -9.06 29.99 19.95
N LEU A 78 -8.22 29.53 20.87
CA LEU A 78 -7.56 28.23 20.78
C LEU A 78 -8.37 27.09 21.41
N GLU A 79 -9.44 27.39 22.14
CA GLU A 79 -10.27 26.40 22.80
C GLU A 79 -10.87 25.40 21.80
N GLY A 80 -10.72 24.09 22.09
CA GLY A 80 -11.14 23.00 21.22
C GLY A 80 -10.29 22.81 19.96
N THR A 81 -9.15 23.50 19.84
CA THR A 81 -8.14 23.27 18.80
C THR A 81 -6.98 22.43 19.34
N PHE A 82 -6.10 21.95 18.43
CA PHE A 82 -4.86 21.26 18.84
C PHE A 82 -3.86 22.16 19.60
N LEU A 83 -4.11 23.49 19.63
CA LEU A 83 -3.29 24.51 20.28
C LEU A 83 -3.77 24.86 21.70
N GLU A 84 -4.89 24.31 22.16
CA GLU A 84 -5.52 24.64 23.44
C GLU A 84 -4.56 24.59 24.63
N HIS A 85 -3.66 23.63 24.64
CA HIS A 85 -2.68 23.43 25.71
C HIS A 85 -1.27 23.90 25.35
N ALA A 86 -1.10 24.62 24.23
CA ALA A 86 0.20 25.12 23.81
C ALA A 86 0.73 26.20 24.80
N PRO A 87 2.03 26.17 25.14
CA PRO A 87 2.64 27.19 25.97
C PRO A 87 2.59 28.56 25.26
N VAL A 88 2.28 29.62 26.02
CA VAL A 88 2.24 31.02 25.55
C VAL A 88 3.48 31.73 26.08
N MET A 89 4.30 32.20 25.16
CA MET A 89 5.56 32.92 25.47
C MET A 89 5.44 34.40 25.10
N LYS A 90 5.64 35.27 26.08
CA LYS A 90 5.63 36.73 25.90
C LYS A 90 7.05 37.22 25.56
N VAL A 91 7.22 37.79 24.38
CA VAL A 91 8.55 38.19 23.89
C VAL A 91 8.54 39.57 23.23
N SER A 92 9.68 40.20 23.19
CA SER A 92 9.96 41.31 22.28
C SER A 92 11.25 41.01 21.51
N ALA A 93 11.11 40.72 20.23
CA ALA A 93 12.25 40.49 19.36
C ALA A 93 13.13 41.76 19.20
N ALA A 94 12.57 42.96 19.42
CA ALA A 94 13.30 44.23 19.32
C ALA A 94 14.19 44.48 20.55
N THR A 95 13.70 44.16 21.75
CA THR A 95 14.43 44.42 23.02
C THR A 95 15.18 43.19 23.54
N GLY A 96 14.85 42.01 23.07
CA GLY A 96 15.39 40.74 23.57
C GLY A 96 14.62 40.16 24.78
N GLN A 97 13.58 40.87 25.26
CA GLN A 97 12.76 40.42 26.40
C GLN A 97 12.11 39.05 26.09
N GLY A 98 12.21 38.10 27.01
CA GLY A 98 11.58 36.79 26.92
C GLY A 98 12.21 35.79 25.95
N LEU A 99 13.22 36.19 25.16
CA LEU A 99 13.85 35.32 24.16
C LEU A 99 14.57 34.13 24.79
N ASP A 100 15.27 34.31 25.94
CA ASP A 100 15.94 33.21 26.62
C ASP A 100 14.97 32.15 27.11
N ALA A 101 13.79 32.57 27.62
CA ALA A 101 12.74 31.66 28.04
C ALA A 101 12.14 30.92 26.86
N LEU A 102 11.93 31.61 25.73
CA LEU A 102 11.44 30.96 24.50
C LEU A 102 12.43 29.91 23.98
N VAL A 103 13.73 30.19 24.00
CA VAL A 103 14.77 29.22 23.58
C VAL A 103 14.77 28.01 24.50
N GLN A 104 14.64 28.19 25.81
CA GLN A 104 14.55 27.07 26.77
C GLN A 104 13.29 26.23 26.53
N GLU A 105 12.16 26.83 26.23
CA GLU A 105 10.92 26.11 25.93
C GLU A 105 11.02 25.30 24.63
N ILE A 106 11.63 25.87 23.59
CA ILE A 106 11.92 25.15 22.34
C ILE A 106 12.82 23.94 22.63
N ASP A 107 13.89 24.12 23.41
CA ASP A 107 14.81 23.04 23.74
C ASP A 107 14.13 21.93 24.54
N HIS A 108 13.29 22.29 25.52
CA HIS A 108 12.48 21.37 26.29
C HIS A 108 11.55 20.54 25.39
N MET A 109 10.77 21.20 24.54
CA MET A 109 9.84 20.53 23.63
C MET A 109 10.57 19.62 22.63
N MET A 110 11.72 20.03 22.13
CA MET A 110 12.52 19.23 21.19
C MET A 110 13.12 17.98 21.82
N GLN A 111 13.46 18.02 23.12
CA GLN A 111 14.05 16.88 23.82
C GLN A 111 13.01 15.89 24.35
N ASP A 112 11.89 16.39 24.87
CA ASP A 112 10.95 15.59 25.64
C ASP A 112 9.66 15.25 24.86
N GLU A 113 9.31 16.01 23.83
CA GLU A 113 8.00 15.87 23.18
C GLU A 113 8.05 15.55 21.68
N VAL A 114 9.15 15.81 20.99
CA VAL A 114 9.27 15.51 19.56
C VAL A 114 9.74 14.08 19.35
N GLU A 115 8.94 13.30 18.62
CA GLU A 115 9.30 11.94 18.26
C GLU A 115 10.42 11.93 17.21
N GLU A 116 11.39 11.03 17.38
CA GLU A 116 12.42 10.81 16.37
C GLU A 116 11.80 10.28 15.08
N LYS A 117 12.24 10.83 13.94
CA LYS A 117 11.81 10.35 12.63
C LYS A 117 12.38 8.96 12.35
N ASP A 118 11.57 8.12 11.75
CA ASP A 118 12.00 6.81 11.32
C ASP A 118 12.97 6.91 10.11
N ILE A 119 14.23 6.61 10.37
CA ILE A 119 15.31 6.61 9.39
C ILE A 119 15.49 5.25 8.68
N THR A 120 14.78 4.22 9.13
CA THR A 120 14.90 2.83 8.62
C THR A 120 13.90 2.51 7.51
N THR A 121 12.79 3.22 7.47
CA THR A 121 11.74 3.02 6.46
C THR A 121 12.18 3.47 5.06
N ILE A 122 11.33 3.16 4.07
CA ILE A 122 11.56 3.54 2.67
C ILE A 122 11.65 5.06 2.53
N PRO A 123 12.78 5.60 2.01
CA PRO A 123 12.97 7.03 1.88
C PRO A 123 11.95 7.66 0.92
N ARG A 124 11.47 8.86 1.28
CA ARG A 124 10.54 9.65 0.50
C ARG A 124 10.81 11.13 0.61
N LEU A 125 11.15 11.75 -0.52
CA LEU A 125 11.48 13.17 -0.61
C LEU A 125 10.53 13.90 -1.57
N PRO A 126 9.50 14.59 -1.09
CA PRO A 126 8.72 15.53 -1.90
C PRO A 126 9.55 16.71 -2.34
N VAL A 127 9.48 17.06 -3.63
CA VAL A 127 10.24 18.15 -4.22
C VAL A 127 9.50 19.48 -4.06
N ASP A 128 10.10 20.43 -3.38
CA ASP A 128 9.54 21.79 -3.22
C ASP A 128 10.10 22.81 -4.24
N ARG A 129 11.33 22.63 -4.69
CA ARG A 129 11.96 23.50 -5.70
C ARG A 129 12.84 22.70 -6.64
N VAL A 130 12.90 23.17 -7.89
CA VAL A 130 13.77 22.64 -8.94
C VAL A 130 14.54 23.78 -9.59
N PHE A 131 15.85 23.69 -9.59
CA PHE A 131 16.70 24.68 -10.24
C PHE A 131 17.88 24.01 -10.96
N SER A 132 18.54 24.74 -11.83
CA SER A 132 19.74 24.30 -12.49
C SER A 132 20.88 25.26 -12.23
N LEU A 133 22.04 24.73 -11.88
CA LEU A 133 23.27 25.49 -11.77
C LEU A 133 24.18 25.17 -12.94
N SER A 134 24.77 26.20 -13.55
CA SER A 134 25.72 26.05 -14.67
C SER A 134 26.89 25.16 -14.23
N GLY A 135 27.16 24.11 -14.97
CA GLY A 135 28.22 23.13 -14.66
C GLY A 135 27.83 22.02 -13.68
N PHE A 136 26.78 22.17 -12.88
CA PHE A 136 26.36 21.18 -11.87
C PHE A 136 25.16 20.34 -12.31
N GLY A 137 24.29 20.86 -13.17
CA GLY A 137 23.11 20.14 -13.63
C GLY A 137 21.83 20.53 -12.90
N THR A 138 20.93 19.55 -12.73
CA THR A 138 19.62 19.76 -12.08
C THR A 138 19.69 19.45 -10.61
N ILE A 139 19.29 20.41 -9.79
CA ILE A 139 19.23 20.30 -8.34
C ILE A 139 17.77 20.44 -7.91
N ILE A 140 17.37 19.59 -7.00
CA ILE A 140 16.08 19.66 -6.32
C ILE A 140 16.28 19.95 -4.84
N THR A 141 15.28 20.54 -4.21
CA THR A 141 15.20 20.64 -2.74
C THR A 141 13.90 20.07 -2.23
N GLY A 142 13.92 19.63 -0.97
CA GLY A 142 12.77 19.09 -0.27
C GLY A 142 13.11 18.70 1.16
N THR A 143 12.12 18.31 1.93
CA THR A 143 12.31 17.70 3.26
C THR A 143 12.15 16.19 3.14
N LEU A 144 13.15 15.42 3.59
CA LEU A 144 13.08 13.96 3.61
C LEU A 144 12.09 13.53 4.70
N LEU A 145 10.97 12.91 4.30
CA LEU A 145 9.88 12.57 5.21
C LEU A 145 10.12 11.27 5.97
N SER A 146 10.81 10.32 5.36
CA SER A 146 11.09 8.99 5.92
C SER A 146 12.39 8.44 5.36
N GLY A 147 13.02 7.52 6.09
CA GLY A 147 14.17 6.75 5.65
C GLY A 147 15.48 7.53 5.56
N THR A 148 16.44 6.94 4.87
CA THR A 148 17.79 7.46 4.64
C THR A 148 18.09 7.44 3.14
N ILE A 149 18.72 8.48 2.62
CA ILE A 149 19.20 8.54 1.23
C ILE A 149 20.71 8.71 1.25
N THR A 150 21.41 7.93 0.41
CA THR A 150 22.87 7.97 0.23
C THR A 150 23.26 8.40 -1.18
N LYS A 151 24.49 8.84 -1.39
CA LYS A 151 25.00 9.21 -2.73
C LYS A 151 25.05 8.04 -3.72
N GLU A 152 25.06 6.80 -3.23
CA GLU A 152 25.10 5.62 -4.09
C GLU A 152 23.72 5.21 -4.61
N ASP A 153 22.64 5.79 -4.03
CA ASP A 153 21.28 5.43 -4.35
C ASP A 153 20.88 5.85 -5.76
N THR A 154 20.04 5.01 -6.33
CA THR A 154 19.27 5.32 -7.53
C THR A 154 17.83 5.48 -7.14
N LEU A 155 17.28 6.68 -7.36
CA LEU A 155 15.90 7.00 -7.01
C LEU A 155 15.04 7.16 -8.26
N GLU A 156 13.78 6.84 -8.13
CA GLU A 156 12.74 7.09 -9.13
C GLU A 156 12.00 8.38 -8.80
N ILE A 157 11.65 9.12 -9.83
CA ILE A 157 10.94 10.40 -9.75
C ILE A 157 9.49 10.15 -10.12
N TYR A 158 8.60 10.21 -9.16
CA TYR A 158 7.17 10.05 -9.32
C TYR A 158 6.48 11.41 -9.54
N PRO A 159 5.43 11.51 -10.39
CA PRO A 159 4.80 10.45 -11.18
C PRO A 159 5.50 10.18 -12.53
N ILE A 160 6.65 10.77 -12.80
CA ILE A 160 7.33 10.77 -14.11
C ILE A 160 7.82 9.37 -14.52
N GLY A 161 8.15 8.50 -13.54
CA GLY A 161 8.67 7.14 -13.76
C GLY A 161 10.12 7.11 -14.25
N LYS A 162 10.89 8.20 -14.05
CA LYS A 162 12.27 8.29 -14.48
C LYS A 162 13.24 8.06 -13.33
N THR A 163 14.19 7.17 -13.49
CA THR A 163 15.23 6.92 -12.49
C THR A 163 16.42 7.86 -12.66
N SER A 164 17.03 8.24 -11.56
CA SER A 164 18.23 9.07 -11.50
C SER A 164 19.18 8.62 -10.41
N LYS A 165 20.48 8.62 -10.73
CA LYS A 165 21.53 8.50 -9.70
C LYS A 165 21.76 9.84 -9.03
N ILE A 166 22.11 9.81 -7.78
CA ILE A 166 22.49 10.97 -6.98
C ILE A 166 23.95 11.31 -7.27
N ARG A 167 24.24 12.59 -7.52
CA ARG A 167 25.62 13.09 -7.71
C ARG A 167 26.18 13.69 -6.44
N SER A 168 25.37 14.46 -5.73
CA SER A 168 25.73 15.05 -4.44
C SER A 168 24.48 15.30 -3.60
N ILE A 169 24.67 15.29 -2.29
CA ILE A 169 23.68 15.64 -1.28
C ILE A 169 24.24 16.79 -0.46
N GLN A 170 23.41 17.81 -0.22
CA GLN A 170 23.76 18.91 0.68
C GLN A 170 22.68 19.06 1.75
N VAL A 171 23.14 19.19 3.00
CA VAL A 171 22.31 19.47 4.18
C VAL A 171 22.89 20.72 4.83
N HIS A 172 22.06 21.73 5.09
CA HIS A 172 22.47 23.03 5.63
C HIS A 172 23.60 23.74 4.86
N GLY A 173 23.71 23.46 3.54
CA GLY A 173 24.74 24.05 2.67
C GLY A 173 26.07 23.29 2.65
N GLU A 174 26.19 22.22 3.41
CA GLU A 174 27.38 21.37 3.46
C GLU A 174 27.15 20.06 2.69
N ASP A 175 28.20 19.59 1.99
CA ASP A 175 28.17 18.31 1.29
C ASP A 175 28.18 17.16 2.28
N GLN A 176 27.26 16.19 2.09
CA GLN A 176 27.08 15.02 2.94
C GLN A 176 27.09 13.73 2.11
N GLU A 177 27.52 12.61 2.69
CA GLU A 177 27.43 11.28 2.05
C GLU A 177 26.04 10.69 2.12
N CYS A 178 25.26 11.04 3.16
CA CYS A 178 23.88 10.62 3.37
C CYS A 178 23.04 11.73 3.99
N CYS A 179 21.71 11.58 3.92
CA CYS A 179 20.76 12.42 4.64
C CYS A 179 19.64 11.55 5.24
N TYR A 180 19.01 12.06 6.29
CA TYR A 180 18.06 11.35 7.14
C TYR A 180 16.69 12.04 7.14
N ALA A 181 15.66 11.27 7.48
CA ALA A 181 14.31 11.79 7.69
C ALA A 181 14.31 13.02 8.62
N GLY A 182 13.46 14.00 8.32
CA GLY A 182 13.38 15.30 9.02
C GLY A 182 14.30 16.38 8.44
N GLN A 183 15.35 16.01 7.70
CA GLN A 183 16.30 16.99 7.16
C GLN A 183 15.78 17.65 5.88
N ARG A 184 16.00 18.96 5.76
CA ARG A 184 15.86 19.68 4.50
C ARG A 184 17.12 19.53 3.67
N VAL A 185 16.98 18.97 2.48
CA VAL A 185 18.10 18.55 1.64
C VAL A 185 18.05 19.17 0.25
N ALA A 186 19.23 19.34 -0.34
CA ALA A 186 19.40 19.61 -1.76
C ALA A 186 20.11 18.42 -2.42
N ILE A 187 19.50 17.86 -3.47
CA ILE A 187 20.03 16.69 -4.18
C ILE A 187 20.31 17.06 -5.64
N ASN A 188 21.54 16.80 -6.08
CA ASN A 188 21.92 16.92 -7.47
C ASN A 188 21.65 15.61 -8.20
N LEU A 189 20.80 15.66 -9.22
CA LEU A 189 20.36 14.50 -10.01
C LEU A 189 21.14 14.36 -11.30
N SER A 190 21.46 13.11 -11.67
CA SER A 190 22.08 12.81 -12.95
C SER A 190 21.02 12.56 -14.03
N ASN A 191 21.33 12.92 -15.29
CA ASN A 191 20.52 12.56 -16.47
C ASN A 191 19.05 13.06 -16.46
N VAL A 192 18.75 14.09 -15.66
CA VAL A 192 17.42 14.69 -15.58
C VAL A 192 17.55 16.20 -15.86
N LYS A 193 16.70 16.73 -16.74
CA LYS A 193 16.68 18.17 -17.06
C LYS A 193 15.64 18.87 -16.19
N LYS A 194 15.92 20.14 -15.79
CA LYS A 194 14.99 20.95 -15.00
C LYS A 194 13.56 20.95 -15.55
N ARG A 195 13.39 21.03 -16.88
CA ARG A 195 12.07 21.05 -17.55
C ARG A 195 11.25 19.76 -17.41
N GLU A 196 11.89 18.66 -16.99
CA GLU A 196 11.26 17.36 -16.79
C GLU A 196 10.74 17.21 -15.35
N LEU A 197 11.08 18.13 -14.48
CA LEU A 197 10.70 18.13 -13.06
C LEU A 197 9.84 19.35 -12.74
N SER A 198 8.93 19.15 -11.81
CA SER A 198 8.10 20.20 -11.23
C SER A 198 8.07 20.06 -9.71
N ARG A 199 7.62 21.10 -9.03
CA ARG A 199 7.17 21.00 -7.65
C ARG A 199 6.06 19.97 -7.58
N GLY A 200 6.01 19.16 -6.52
CA GLY A 200 5.05 18.08 -6.37
C GLY A 200 5.55 16.70 -6.80
N CYS A 201 6.66 16.62 -7.55
CA CYS A 201 7.33 15.33 -7.75
C CYS A 201 7.80 14.76 -6.42
N VAL A 202 7.90 13.43 -6.35
CA VAL A 202 8.43 12.71 -5.18
C VAL A 202 9.58 11.83 -5.60
N LEU A 203 10.71 11.89 -4.89
CA LEU A 203 11.80 10.94 -5.05
C LEU A 203 11.66 9.83 -4.02
N ALA A 204 11.73 8.59 -4.50
CA ALA A 204 11.72 7.38 -3.68
C ALA A 204 12.45 6.25 -4.42
N PRO A 205 12.76 5.11 -3.77
CA PRO A 205 13.35 3.96 -4.45
C PRO A 205 12.50 3.48 -5.62
N PRO A 206 13.12 2.91 -6.67
CA PRO A 206 12.38 2.41 -7.83
C PRO A 206 11.31 1.40 -7.44
N ASN A 207 10.12 1.55 -8.03
CA ASN A 207 8.94 0.71 -7.78
C ASN A 207 8.40 0.73 -6.33
N SER A 208 8.80 1.70 -5.50
CA SER A 208 8.33 1.83 -4.11
C SER A 208 7.01 2.59 -3.96
N MET A 209 6.56 3.27 -5.01
CA MET A 209 5.29 3.98 -5.06
C MET A 209 4.53 3.66 -6.35
N LYS A 210 3.26 4.01 -6.39
CA LYS A 210 2.43 3.93 -7.61
C LYS A 210 1.86 5.29 -7.93
N ASN A 211 1.80 5.62 -9.21
CA ASN A 211 1.05 6.78 -9.68
C ASN A 211 -0.45 6.50 -9.60
N THR A 212 -1.21 7.51 -9.26
CA THR A 212 -2.67 7.42 -9.15
C THR A 212 -3.34 8.72 -9.56
N ASP A 213 -4.50 8.59 -10.17
CA ASP A 213 -5.48 9.65 -10.41
C ASP A 213 -6.73 9.50 -9.54
N LEU A 214 -6.74 8.50 -8.63
CA LEU A 214 -7.84 8.21 -7.72
C LEU A 214 -7.32 8.06 -6.28
N LEU A 215 -8.05 8.63 -5.32
CA LEU A 215 -7.77 8.49 -3.89
C LEU A 215 -9.07 8.23 -3.14
N ASP A 216 -9.09 7.23 -2.26
CA ASP A 216 -10.12 7.12 -1.24
C ASP A 216 -9.62 7.79 0.03
N VAL A 217 -10.41 8.69 0.57
CA VAL A 217 -10.00 9.57 1.66
C VAL A 217 -11.08 9.70 2.74
N LYS A 218 -10.66 10.00 3.95
CA LYS A 218 -11.52 10.61 4.97
C LYS A 218 -11.38 12.11 4.89
N VAL A 219 -12.49 12.80 4.68
CA VAL A 219 -12.55 14.26 4.65
C VAL A 219 -13.20 14.77 5.94
N ASN A 220 -12.60 15.81 6.52
CA ASN A 220 -13.16 16.58 7.62
C ASN A 220 -13.38 18.01 7.13
N ILE A 221 -14.61 18.53 7.24
CA ILE A 221 -14.92 19.91 6.91
C ILE A 221 -14.72 20.77 8.18
N LEU A 222 -14.04 21.89 8.03
CA LEU A 222 -13.78 22.82 9.13
C LEU A 222 -15.10 23.34 9.73
N LYS A 223 -15.15 23.49 11.04
CA LYS A 223 -16.30 24.11 11.73
C LYS A 223 -16.47 25.58 11.30
N SER A 224 -15.36 26.25 10.99
CA SER A 224 -15.30 27.64 10.50
C SER A 224 -15.78 27.80 9.06
N SER A 225 -15.88 26.71 8.28
CA SER A 225 -16.34 26.75 6.90
C SER A 225 -17.80 27.18 6.81
N MET A 226 -18.11 28.11 5.92
CA MET A 226 -19.49 28.48 5.59
C MET A 226 -20.09 27.61 4.48
N ARG A 227 -19.31 26.66 3.97
CA ARG A 227 -19.68 25.87 2.79
C ARG A 227 -19.89 24.41 3.10
N VAL A 228 -20.77 23.81 2.33
CA VAL A 228 -21.08 22.38 2.34
C VAL A 228 -20.39 21.73 1.16
N LEU A 229 -19.73 20.60 1.40
CA LEU A 229 -19.17 19.79 0.32
C LEU A 229 -20.27 18.90 -0.27
N THR A 230 -20.55 19.08 -1.56
CA THR A 230 -21.53 18.30 -2.31
C THR A 230 -20.86 17.39 -3.34
N ASN A 231 -21.64 16.42 -3.84
CA ASN A 231 -21.13 15.47 -4.83
C ASN A 231 -20.70 16.17 -6.13
N HIS A 232 -19.57 15.72 -6.71
CA HIS A 232 -18.90 16.28 -7.90
C HIS A 232 -18.36 17.70 -7.76
N THR A 233 -18.27 18.25 -6.56
CA THR A 233 -17.61 19.53 -6.33
C THR A 233 -16.17 19.48 -6.81
N ARG A 234 -15.76 20.52 -7.58
CA ARG A 234 -14.37 20.69 -8.03
C ARG A 234 -13.57 21.44 -6.99
N LEU A 235 -12.41 20.92 -6.63
CA LEU A 235 -11.58 21.38 -5.53
C LEU A 235 -10.12 21.51 -5.96
N HIS A 236 -9.36 22.34 -5.26
CA HIS A 236 -7.91 22.24 -5.17
C HIS A 236 -7.56 21.30 -4.03
N LEU A 237 -6.75 20.29 -4.33
CA LEU A 237 -6.14 19.37 -3.38
C LEU A 237 -4.69 19.77 -3.15
N PHE A 238 -4.34 20.02 -1.90
CA PHE A 238 -2.98 20.30 -1.46
C PHE A 238 -2.47 19.14 -0.62
N THR A 239 -1.40 18.51 -1.05
CA THR A 239 -0.81 17.37 -0.33
C THR A 239 0.69 17.31 -0.60
N GLY A 240 1.50 17.14 0.45
CA GLY A 240 2.94 17.26 0.31
C GLY A 240 3.30 18.64 -0.27
N THR A 241 4.03 18.64 -1.38
CA THR A 241 4.39 19.85 -2.12
C THR A 241 3.51 20.09 -3.36
N SER A 242 2.51 19.22 -3.60
CA SER A 242 1.63 19.23 -4.78
C SER A 242 0.41 20.10 -4.58
N GLU A 243 -0.04 20.74 -5.65
CA GLU A 243 -1.35 21.38 -5.80
C GLU A 243 -2.00 20.82 -7.06
N ILE A 244 -3.15 20.13 -6.92
CA ILE A 244 -3.82 19.42 -8.02
C ILE A 244 -5.31 19.68 -7.97
N LEU A 245 -5.93 19.84 -9.13
CA LEU A 245 -7.37 19.91 -9.23
C LEU A 245 -7.99 18.49 -9.15
N CYS A 246 -9.09 18.42 -8.41
CA CYS A 246 -9.81 17.16 -8.26
C CYS A 246 -11.34 17.37 -8.22
N ARG A 247 -12.08 16.26 -8.33
CA ARG A 247 -13.52 16.21 -8.09
C ARG A 247 -13.85 15.25 -6.96
N ALA A 248 -14.65 15.71 -6.02
CA ALA A 248 -15.09 14.92 -4.88
C ALA A 248 -16.31 14.07 -5.25
N VAL A 249 -16.24 12.74 -5.05
CA VAL A 249 -17.37 11.83 -5.10
C VAL A 249 -17.65 11.33 -3.70
N LEU A 250 -18.75 11.77 -3.09
CA LEU A 250 -19.13 11.40 -1.73
C LEU A 250 -19.65 9.97 -1.73
N LEU A 251 -19.11 9.11 -0.85
CA LEU A 251 -19.43 7.68 -0.85
C LEU A 251 -20.51 7.28 0.16
N ASP A 252 -20.57 7.96 1.31
CA ASP A 252 -21.40 7.61 2.46
C ASP A 252 -22.49 8.63 2.81
N LYS A 253 -22.43 9.84 2.23
CA LYS A 253 -23.36 10.95 2.51
C LYS A 253 -23.82 11.65 1.24
N GLU A 254 -24.92 12.38 1.29
CA GLU A 254 -25.35 13.27 0.19
C GLU A 254 -24.53 14.56 0.17
N GLU A 255 -24.21 15.08 1.36
CA GLU A 255 -23.40 16.27 1.57
C GLU A 255 -22.63 16.15 2.89
N ILE A 256 -21.55 16.92 3.03
CA ILE A 256 -20.75 17.01 4.26
C ILE A 256 -20.72 18.48 4.66
N GLY A 257 -21.35 18.79 5.81
CA GLY A 257 -21.47 20.14 6.35
C GLY A 257 -20.30 20.56 7.23
N PRO A 258 -20.27 21.83 7.70
CA PRO A 258 -19.27 22.33 8.61
C PRO A 258 -19.19 21.49 9.90
N GLY A 259 -17.98 21.11 10.29
CA GLY A 259 -17.72 20.24 11.45
C GLY A 259 -18.02 18.77 11.24
N GLU A 260 -18.49 18.38 10.07
CA GLU A 260 -18.75 16.98 9.73
C GLU A 260 -17.59 16.32 8.99
N SER A 261 -17.63 14.98 8.98
CA SER A 261 -16.69 14.16 8.22
C SER A 261 -17.41 13.12 7.36
N GLY A 262 -16.76 12.66 6.29
CA GLY A 262 -17.29 11.63 5.42
C GLY A 262 -16.21 10.94 4.59
N TYR A 263 -16.58 9.81 3.96
CA TYR A 263 -15.73 9.10 3.01
C TYR A 263 -15.94 9.62 1.60
N VAL A 264 -14.84 9.96 0.95
CA VAL A 264 -14.85 10.59 -0.37
C VAL A 264 -13.84 9.91 -1.27
N GLN A 265 -14.24 9.66 -2.52
CA GLN A 265 -13.28 9.34 -3.57
C GLN A 265 -12.92 10.61 -4.31
N LEU A 266 -11.66 11.01 -4.26
CA LEU A 266 -11.14 12.15 -5.03
C LEU A 266 -10.64 11.66 -6.38
N ARG A 267 -11.19 12.25 -7.45
CA ARG A 267 -10.77 12.01 -8.83
C ARG A 267 -9.89 13.17 -9.27
N LEU A 268 -8.60 12.89 -9.45
CA LEU A 268 -7.60 13.88 -9.74
C LEU A 268 -7.55 14.20 -11.24
N GLU A 269 -7.21 15.44 -11.60
CA GLU A 269 -7.02 15.84 -13.00
C GLU A 269 -5.58 15.55 -13.50
N GLU A 270 -4.65 15.21 -12.58
CA GLU A 270 -3.26 14.82 -12.88
C GLU A 270 -2.85 13.65 -11.97
N GLU A 271 -1.93 12.82 -12.44
CA GLU A 271 -1.37 11.73 -11.63
C GLU A 271 -0.41 12.24 -10.56
N ILE A 272 -0.48 11.65 -9.38
CA ILE A 272 0.43 11.86 -8.27
C ILE A 272 0.86 10.54 -7.65
N ALA A 273 1.85 10.58 -6.76
CA ALA A 273 2.25 9.45 -5.95
C ALA A 273 2.08 9.78 -4.47
N LEU A 274 1.13 9.14 -3.83
CA LEU A 274 0.80 9.28 -2.41
C LEU A 274 0.78 7.92 -1.72
N ARG A 275 0.84 7.98 -0.39
CA ARG A 275 0.71 6.82 0.48
C ARG A 275 -0.51 6.96 1.39
N ARG A 276 -1.00 5.84 1.90
CA ARG A 276 -1.96 5.84 3.01
C ARG A 276 -1.36 6.61 4.18
N GLY A 277 -2.20 7.39 4.87
CA GLY A 277 -1.79 8.23 5.99
C GLY A 277 -1.33 9.64 5.57
N ASP A 278 -1.07 9.89 4.27
CA ASP A 278 -0.75 11.24 3.81
C ASP A 278 -1.89 12.20 4.10
N LYS A 279 -1.54 13.33 4.70
CA LYS A 279 -2.49 14.40 5.01
C LYS A 279 -2.67 15.31 3.81
N PHE A 280 -3.84 15.92 3.72
CA PHE A 280 -4.16 16.86 2.67
C PHE A 280 -5.09 17.97 3.16
N VAL A 281 -5.08 19.08 2.43
CA VAL A 281 -6.01 20.20 2.58
C VAL A 281 -6.80 20.35 1.29
N ILE A 282 -8.08 20.67 1.39
CA ILE A 282 -8.95 20.97 0.25
C ILE A 282 -9.47 22.40 0.32
N ARG A 283 -9.44 23.05 -0.86
CA ARG A 283 -9.96 24.40 -1.04
C ARG A 283 -10.97 24.42 -2.20
N PHE A 284 -11.97 25.26 -2.10
CA PHE A 284 -12.88 25.48 -3.22
C PHE A 284 -12.17 26.02 -4.45
N TYR A 285 -12.65 25.64 -5.64
CA TYR A 285 -12.08 26.08 -6.90
C TYR A 285 -12.23 27.61 -7.08
N SER A 286 -13.40 28.17 -6.77
CA SER A 286 -13.65 29.61 -6.87
C SER A 286 -14.88 30.02 -6.04
N PRO A 287 -14.75 31.03 -5.16
CA PRO A 287 -13.49 31.63 -4.69
C PRO A 287 -12.62 30.59 -3.96
N MET A 288 -11.31 30.80 -3.97
CA MET A 288 -10.38 29.89 -3.32
C MET A 288 -10.43 30.07 -1.80
N GLU A 289 -11.12 29.18 -1.11
CA GLU A 289 -11.39 29.17 0.32
C GLU A 289 -11.06 27.79 0.90
N THR A 290 -10.33 27.74 2.00
CA THR A 290 -10.04 26.50 2.71
C THR A 290 -11.33 25.99 3.37
N ILE A 291 -11.75 24.78 3.02
CA ILE A 291 -12.99 24.20 3.56
C ILE A 291 -12.75 23.01 4.47
N GLY A 292 -11.60 22.38 4.36
CA GLY A 292 -11.29 21.19 5.13
C GLY A 292 -10.04 20.48 4.66
N GLY A 293 -9.90 19.26 5.09
CA GLY A 293 -8.78 18.39 4.73
C GLY A 293 -9.03 16.99 5.23
N GLY A 294 -7.99 16.19 5.34
CA GLY A 294 -8.14 14.83 5.83
C GLY A 294 -6.94 13.95 5.60
N VAL A 295 -7.21 12.66 5.50
CA VAL A 295 -6.18 11.62 5.37
C VAL A 295 -6.49 10.68 4.21
N VAL A 296 -5.46 10.29 3.48
CA VAL A 296 -5.55 9.28 2.42
C VAL A 296 -5.69 7.90 3.07
N LEU A 297 -6.77 7.19 2.76
CA LEU A 297 -7.03 5.83 3.21
C LEU A 297 -6.51 4.80 2.19
N GLU A 298 -6.63 5.14 0.89
CA GLU A 298 -6.18 4.32 -0.22
C GLU A 298 -5.66 5.18 -1.36
N SER A 299 -4.47 4.83 -1.86
CA SER A 299 -3.82 5.52 -2.98
C SER A 299 -3.84 4.66 -4.25
N ASN A 300 -4.82 4.47 -4.92
CA ASN A 300 -5.02 3.70 -6.16
C ASN A 300 -6.22 2.74 -6.05
N PRO A 301 -7.35 3.24 -5.53
CA PRO A 301 -8.55 2.44 -5.40
C PRO A 301 -9.17 2.14 -6.78
N VAL A 302 -10.13 1.25 -6.80
CA VAL A 302 -11.05 1.13 -7.94
C VAL A 302 -12.14 2.21 -7.87
N ILE A 303 -12.80 2.47 -8.98
CA ILE A 303 -13.94 3.42 -9.00
C ILE A 303 -15.11 2.81 -8.21
N HIS A 304 -15.54 3.51 -7.16
CA HIS A 304 -16.66 3.11 -6.33
C HIS A 304 -17.98 3.76 -6.77
N ARG A 305 -19.09 3.06 -6.53
CA ARG A 305 -20.43 3.65 -6.56
C ARG A 305 -20.77 4.17 -5.16
N ARG A 306 -21.57 5.23 -5.10
CA ARG A 306 -22.04 5.82 -3.84
C ARG A 306 -22.90 4.84 -3.06
N PHE A 307 -22.91 4.96 -1.74
CA PHE A 307 -23.77 4.23 -0.80
C PHE A 307 -23.65 2.70 -0.86
N GLN A 308 -22.46 2.20 -1.16
CA GLN A 308 -22.18 0.77 -1.10
C GLN A 308 -21.62 0.40 0.30
N GLU A 309 -22.47 -0.24 1.12
CA GLU A 309 -22.09 -0.59 2.50
C GLU A 309 -20.78 -1.38 2.59
N PRO A 310 -20.49 -2.39 1.73
CA PRO A 310 -19.20 -3.09 1.80
C PRO A 310 -17.98 -2.18 1.59
N VAL A 311 -18.09 -1.16 0.73
CA VAL A 311 -17.02 -0.18 0.49
C VAL A 311 -16.85 0.72 1.71
N ILE A 312 -17.96 1.19 2.28
CA ILE A 312 -17.94 2.06 3.46
C ILE A 312 -17.34 1.32 4.67
N GLU A 313 -17.71 0.06 4.89
CA GLU A 313 -17.13 -0.77 5.95
C GLU A 313 -15.63 -0.99 5.76
N ASP A 314 -15.20 -1.20 4.52
CA ASP A 314 -13.78 -1.34 4.19
C ASP A 314 -13.00 -0.06 4.48
N LEU A 315 -13.54 1.10 4.11
CA LEU A 315 -12.95 2.39 4.43
C LEU A 315 -12.90 2.68 5.94
N LYS A 316 -13.93 2.27 6.70
CA LYS A 316 -13.92 2.35 8.18
C LYS A 316 -12.80 1.51 8.77
N ARG A 317 -12.58 0.28 8.28
CA ARG A 317 -11.45 -0.55 8.71
C ARG A 317 -10.11 0.10 8.37
N LYS A 318 -9.97 0.65 7.15
CA LYS A 318 -8.77 1.39 6.74
C LYS A 318 -8.53 2.64 7.61
N GLU A 319 -9.57 3.30 8.10
CA GLU A 319 -9.46 4.44 9.02
C GLU A 319 -9.01 4.02 10.43
N SER A 320 -9.59 2.95 10.97
CA SER A 320 -9.40 2.52 12.36
C SER A 320 -8.41 1.37 12.54
N GLY A 321 -8.01 0.71 11.45
CA GLY A 321 -7.24 -0.53 11.50
C GLY A 321 -5.79 -0.33 11.90
N SER A 322 -5.30 -1.28 12.68
CA SER A 322 -3.88 -1.47 12.94
C SER A 322 -3.13 -1.83 11.64
N SER A 323 -1.81 -1.81 11.67
CA SER A 323 -0.96 -2.29 10.55
C SER A 323 -1.36 -3.71 10.10
N ILE A 324 -1.65 -4.58 11.07
CA ILE A 324 -2.08 -5.98 10.85
C ILE A 324 -3.35 -6.05 10.00
N ASP A 325 -4.40 -5.24 10.33
CA ASP A 325 -5.66 -5.25 9.59
C ASP A 325 -5.48 -4.82 8.13
N VAL A 326 -4.56 -3.88 7.91
CA VAL A 326 -4.23 -3.41 6.54
C VAL A 326 -3.53 -4.49 5.74
N ILE A 327 -2.59 -5.19 6.35
CA ILE A 327 -1.85 -6.29 5.73
C ILE A 327 -2.82 -7.44 5.41
N GLU A 328 -3.65 -7.85 6.37
CA GLU A 328 -4.69 -8.87 6.16
C GLU A 328 -5.60 -8.50 4.99
N LEU A 329 -6.11 -7.27 4.98
CA LEU A 329 -7.00 -6.79 3.93
C LEU A 329 -6.33 -6.87 2.55
N ARG A 330 -5.07 -6.43 2.43
CA ARG A 330 -4.32 -6.50 1.16
C ARG A 330 -4.13 -7.93 0.67
N ILE A 331 -3.79 -8.85 1.56
CA ILE A 331 -3.64 -10.27 1.20
C ILE A 331 -4.99 -10.84 0.75
N ARG A 332 -6.08 -10.48 1.42
CA ARG A 332 -7.43 -10.95 1.10
C ARG A 332 -7.94 -10.40 -0.24
N GLU A 333 -7.72 -9.11 -0.53
CA GLU A 333 -8.14 -8.45 -1.79
C GLU A 333 -7.48 -9.09 -3.02
N HIS A 334 -6.26 -9.58 -2.91
CA HIS A 334 -5.55 -10.24 -4.01
C HIS A 334 -5.97 -11.71 -4.22
N GLY A 335 -6.72 -12.30 -3.30
CA GLY A 335 -7.46 -13.54 -3.40
C GLY A 335 -6.74 -14.72 -4.08
N GLU A 336 -6.79 -14.80 -5.39
CA GLU A 336 -6.19 -15.87 -6.19
C GLU A 336 -4.72 -15.61 -6.56
N GLU A 337 -4.24 -14.38 -6.42
CA GLU A 337 -2.82 -14.01 -6.59
C GLU A 337 -2.15 -13.96 -5.22
N LEU A 338 -1.23 -14.88 -4.97
CA LEU A 338 -0.45 -14.84 -3.74
C LEU A 338 0.53 -13.68 -3.79
N LEU A 339 0.44 -12.78 -2.81
CA LEU A 339 1.42 -11.71 -2.64
C LEU A 339 2.66 -12.25 -1.94
N THR A 340 3.82 -11.73 -2.33
CA THR A 340 5.02 -11.89 -1.52
C THR A 340 5.04 -10.89 -0.37
N GLN A 341 5.75 -11.22 0.71
CA GLN A 341 5.94 -10.30 1.83
C GLN A 341 6.51 -8.95 1.37
N ALA A 342 7.45 -8.95 0.41
CA ALA A 342 8.02 -7.74 -0.17
C ALA A 342 6.97 -6.92 -0.98
N GLU A 343 6.04 -7.58 -1.67
CA GLU A 343 4.94 -6.89 -2.36
C GLU A 343 3.96 -6.28 -1.38
N VAL A 344 3.67 -6.95 -0.26
CA VAL A 344 2.83 -6.39 0.81
C VAL A 344 3.49 -5.16 1.40
N ALA A 345 4.79 -5.19 1.75
CA ALA A 345 5.52 -4.03 2.24
C ALA A 345 5.42 -2.83 1.28
N ARG A 346 5.58 -3.10 -0.02
CA ARG A 346 5.44 -2.07 -1.06
C ARG A 346 4.02 -1.52 -1.18
N LEU A 347 2.99 -2.40 -1.12
CA LEU A 347 1.59 -2.00 -1.28
C LEU A 347 1.06 -1.25 -0.06
N THR A 348 1.53 -1.59 1.14
CA THR A 348 1.15 -0.93 2.39
C THR A 348 2.04 0.27 2.72
N ALA A 349 3.18 0.38 2.05
CA ALA A 349 4.23 1.36 2.31
C ALA A 349 4.80 1.31 3.75
N MET A 350 4.82 0.10 4.32
CA MET A 350 5.40 -0.21 5.62
C MET A 350 6.84 -0.71 5.46
N SER A 351 7.61 -0.67 6.56
CA SER A 351 8.95 -1.27 6.55
C SER A 351 8.88 -2.79 6.39
N PRO A 352 9.90 -3.43 5.81
CA PRO A 352 9.96 -4.89 5.73
C PRO A 352 9.90 -5.58 7.09
N GLU A 353 10.46 -4.95 8.13
CA GLU A 353 10.49 -5.44 9.51
C GLU A 353 9.09 -5.44 10.13
N GLU A 354 8.36 -4.32 10.05
CA GLU A 354 6.96 -4.23 10.51
C GLU A 354 6.07 -5.27 9.82
N VAL A 355 6.19 -5.38 8.49
CA VAL A 355 5.42 -6.38 7.73
C VAL A 355 5.78 -7.80 8.14
N ALA A 356 7.06 -8.08 8.47
CA ALA A 356 7.48 -9.41 8.91
C ALA A 356 6.85 -9.80 10.26
N GLU A 357 6.80 -8.87 11.22
CA GLU A 357 6.18 -9.08 12.53
C GLU A 357 4.66 -9.30 12.42
N ASP A 358 3.99 -8.45 11.64
CA ASP A 358 2.55 -8.52 11.43
C ASP A 358 2.14 -9.77 10.63
N VAL A 359 2.91 -10.15 9.61
CA VAL A 359 2.72 -11.39 8.85
C VAL A 359 2.89 -12.61 9.76
N GLN A 360 3.89 -12.60 10.66
CA GLN A 360 4.06 -13.69 11.62
C GLN A 360 2.86 -13.78 12.57
N THR A 361 2.35 -12.65 13.04
CA THR A 361 1.15 -12.57 13.90
C THR A 361 -0.09 -13.11 13.18
N LEU A 362 -0.31 -12.74 11.92
CA LEU A 362 -1.42 -13.23 11.09
C LEU A 362 -1.30 -14.74 10.81
N LYS A 363 -0.08 -15.24 10.63
CA LYS A 363 0.18 -16.67 10.45
C LYS A 363 -0.14 -17.43 11.73
N ASP A 364 0.36 -16.97 12.88
CA ASP A 364 0.18 -17.63 14.17
C ASP A 364 -1.30 -17.64 14.62
N SER A 365 -2.05 -16.61 14.23
CA SER A 365 -3.51 -16.55 14.43
C SER A 365 -4.32 -17.37 13.40
N GLY A 366 -3.65 -17.99 12.42
CA GLY A 366 -4.31 -18.83 11.40
C GLY A 366 -5.15 -18.06 10.38
N VAL A 367 -4.91 -16.75 10.22
CA VAL A 367 -5.60 -15.90 9.24
C VAL A 367 -5.02 -16.05 7.84
N ILE A 368 -3.71 -16.28 7.76
CA ILE A 368 -2.99 -16.49 6.50
C ILE A 368 -2.20 -17.80 6.49
N LEU A 369 -2.04 -18.36 5.30
CA LEU A 369 -1.06 -19.41 5.00
C LEU A 369 0.19 -18.78 4.37
N THR A 370 1.34 -19.39 4.64
CA THR A 370 2.62 -18.92 4.10
C THR A 370 3.37 -20.05 3.41
N PHE A 371 3.90 -19.76 2.22
CA PHE A 371 4.70 -20.70 1.42
C PHE A 371 6.08 -20.08 1.16
N ALA A 372 7.08 -20.60 1.84
CA ALA A 372 8.46 -20.12 1.71
C ALA A 372 9.14 -20.72 0.48
N THR A 373 9.80 -19.88 -0.30
CA THR A 373 10.69 -20.28 -1.38
C THR A 373 12.12 -19.80 -1.08
N ARG A 374 13.09 -20.13 -1.92
CA ARG A 374 14.48 -19.66 -1.72
C ARG A 374 14.64 -18.13 -1.79
N LYS A 375 13.70 -17.42 -2.40
CA LYS A 375 13.78 -15.98 -2.65
C LYS A 375 12.72 -15.18 -1.92
N ASP A 376 11.51 -15.73 -1.76
CA ASP A 376 10.32 -14.99 -1.35
C ASP A 376 9.47 -15.82 -0.38
N LEU A 377 8.74 -15.14 0.50
CA LEU A 377 7.66 -15.71 1.31
C LEU A 377 6.32 -15.30 0.68
N TYR A 378 5.54 -16.29 0.21
CA TYR A 378 4.22 -16.08 -0.38
C TYR A 378 3.14 -16.19 0.67
N LEU A 379 2.17 -15.29 0.63
CA LEU A 379 1.11 -15.12 1.59
C LEU A 379 -0.25 -15.37 0.93
N TRP A 380 -1.10 -16.15 1.57
CA TRP A 380 -2.45 -16.45 1.09
C TRP A 380 -3.47 -16.38 2.21
N HIS A 381 -4.55 -15.63 2.03
CA HIS A 381 -5.62 -15.54 3.01
C HIS A 381 -6.38 -16.87 3.09
N VAL A 382 -6.58 -17.40 4.30
CA VAL A 382 -7.23 -18.71 4.54
C VAL A 382 -8.63 -18.76 3.94
N GLY A 383 -9.39 -17.66 3.96
CA GLY A 383 -10.72 -17.60 3.33
C GLY A 383 -10.66 -17.82 1.81
N SER A 384 -9.68 -17.24 1.12
CA SER A 384 -9.48 -17.41 -0.32
C SER A 384 -8.98 -18.81 -0.65
N GLU A 385 -8.08 -19.34 0.18
CA GLU A 385 -7.58 -20.71 0.06
C GLU A 385 -8.70 -21.74 0.19
N LYS A 386 -9.56 -21.63 1.20
CA LYS A 386 -10.70 -22.55 1.40
C LYS A 386 -11.63 -22.61 0.19
N LEU A 387 -11.93 -21.46 -0.41
CA LEU A 387 -12.75 -21.43 -1.63
C LEU A 387 -12.06 -22.10 -2.81
N MET A 388 -10.75 -21.89 -2.97
CA MET A 388 -9.98 -22.51 -4.04
C MET A 388 -9.82 -24.00 -3.81
N ARG A 389 -9.52 -24.43 -2.58
CA ARG A 389 -9.47 -25.85 -2.18
C ARG A 389 -10.77 -26.57 -2.54
N GLN A 390 -11.92 -25.97 -2.18
CA GLN A 390 -13.22 -26.56 -2.50
C GLN A 390 -13.42 -26.73 -4.00
N LYS A 391 -13.09 -25.71 -4.80
CA LYS A 391 -13.17 -25.79 -6.28
C LYS A 391 -12.30 -26.91 -6.84
N ILE A 392 -11.08 -27.07 -6.34
CA ILE A 392 -10.15 -28.11 -6.79
C ILE A 392 -10.69 -29.50 -6.42
N LEU A 393 -11.10 -29.71 -5.17
CA LEU A 393 -11.62 -30.99 -4.70
C LEU A 393 -12.90 -31.42 -5.43
N GLU A 394 -13.79 -30.48 -5.69
CA GLU A 394 -15.01 -30.73 -6.47
C GLU A 394 -14.68 -31.11 -7.92
N ALA A 395 -13.71 -30.47 -8.53
CA ALA A 395 -13.24 -30.79 -9.87
C ALA A 395 -12.57 -32.19 -9.93
N LEU A 396 -11.74 -32.52 -8.94
CA LEU A 396 -11.13 -33.85 -8.83
C LEU A 396 -12.21 -34.91 -8.70
N LYS A 397 -13.21 -34.71 -7.85
CA LYS A 397 -14.33 -35.65 -7.66
C LYS A 397 -15.13 -35.86 -8.95
N GLN A 398 -15.46 -34.80 -9.68
CA GLN A 398 -16.12 -34.88 -10.98
C GLN A 398 -15.27 -35.63 -12.02
N TYR A 399 -13.95 -35.43 -12.00
CA TYR A 399 -13.02 -36.12 -12.87
C TYR A 399 -12.98 -37.64 -12.55
N GLU A 400 -12.92 -38.01 -11.27
CA GLU A 400 -12.90 -39.40 -10.77
C GLU A 400 -14.19 -40.14 -11.13
N GLU A 401 -15.34 -39.49 -11.02
CA GLU A 401 -16.63 -40.03 -11.44
C GLU A 401 -16.69 -40.29 -12.95
N LYS A 402 -16.12 -39.37 -13.73
CA LYS A 402 -16.10 -39.46 -15.20
C LYS A 402 -15.08 -40.48 -15.72
N TYR A 403 -13.94 -40.63 -15.03
CA TYR A 403 -12.83 -41.48 -15.45
C TYR A 403 -12.39 -42.43 -14.33
N PRO A 404 -13.23 -43.39 -13.95
CA PRO A 404 -13.02 -44.25 -12.77
C PRO A 404 -11.83 -45.21 -12.88
N TYR A 405 -11.22 -45.34 -14.07
CA TYR A 405 -10.04 -46.16 -14.34
C TYR A 405 -8.79 -45.31 -14.61
N ARG A 406 -8.69 -44.14 -13.99
CA ARG A 406 -7.48 -43.30 -13.99
C ARG A 406 -7.03 -43.00 -12.57
N TYR A 407 -5.75 -42.71 -12.37
CA TYR A 407 -5.21 -42.37 -11.06
C TYR A 407 -5.67 -41.01 -10.54
N GLY A 408 -6.22 -40.17 -11.38
CA GLY A 408 -6.67 -38.80 -11.08
C GLY A 408 -6.38 -37.86 -12.22
N MET A 409 -6.48 -36.55 -11.93
CA MET A 409 -6.17 -35.48 -12.85
C MET A 409 -4.66 -35.17 -12.80
N LYS A 410 -4.03 -34.89 -13.94
CA LYS A 410 -2.61 -34.49 -13.96
C LYS A 410 -2.38 -33.24 -13.14
N LYS A 411 -1.33 -33.24 -12.31
CA LYS A 411 -0.93 -32.12 -11.47
C LYS A 411 -0.78 -30.82 -12.28
N ALA A 412 -0.13 -30.88 -13.46
CA ALA A 412 0.03 -29.75 -14.36
C ALA A 412 -1.30 -29.20 -14.87
N GLU A 413 -2.30 -30.06 -15.11
CA GLU A 413 -3.63 -29.67 -15.57
C GLU A 413 -4.39 -28.92 -14.46
N VAL A 414 -4.30 -29.39 -13.21
CA VAL A 414 -4.89 -28.71 -12.05
C VAL A 414 -4.29 -27.30 -11.90
N GLN A 415 -2.96 -27.18 -12.00
CA GLN A 415 -2.29 -25.90 -11.90
C GLN A 415 -2.74 -24.91 -12.99
N VAL A 416 -2.71 -25.33 -14.24
CA VAL A 416 -3.05 -24.46 -15.38
C VAL A 416 -4.54 -24.09 -15.38
N THR A 417 -5.41 -24.93 -14.85
CA THR A 417 -6.85 -24.68 -14.84
C THR A 417 -7.27 -23.80 -13.68
N TYR A 418 -6.80 -24.08 -12.46
CA TYR A 418 -7.32 -23.46 -11.23
C TYR A 418 -6.35 -22.45 -10.60
N LEU A 419 -5.04 -22.65 -10.75
CA LEU A 419 -4.00 -21.84 -10.09
C LEU A 419 -3.00 -21.24 -11.11
N LYS A 420 -3.54 -20.75 -12.20
CA LYS A 420 -2.80 -20.22 -13.37
C LYS A 420 -1.76 -19.16 -13.02
N LYS A 421 -2.02 -18.35 -11.99
CA LYS A 421 -1.14 -17.27 -11.54
C LYS A 421 -0.12 -17.71 -10.49
N MET A 422 -0.30 -18.90 -9.91
CA MET A 422 0.61 -19.43 -8.90
C MET A 422 1.89 -19.97 -9.54
N LYS A 423 3.05 -19.61 -8.98
CA LYS A 423 4.34 -20.16 -9.45
C LYS A 423 4.43 -21.66 -9.19
N PRO A 424 5.04 -22.46 -10.10
CA PRO A 424 5.09 -23.92 -9.97
C PRO A 424 5.65 -24.40 -8.63
N VAL A 425 6.72 -23.79 -8.13
CA VAL A 425 7.33 -24.14 -6.82
C VAL A 425 6.35 -23.89 -5.65
N VAL A 426 5.58 -22.81 -5.70
CA VAL A 426 4.57 -22.51 -4.66
C VAL A 426 3.41 -23.50 -4.75
N PHE A 427 3.02 -23.88 -5.97
CA PHE A 427 2.02 -24.90 -6.20
C PHE A 427 2.44 -26.27 -5.66
N ASP A 428 3.73 -26.63 -5.81
CA ASP A 428 4.26 -27.86 -5.23
C ASP A 428 4.12 -27.88 -3.70
N HIS A 429 4.49 -26.80 -3.03
CA HIS A 429 4.31 -26.66 -1.58
C HIS A 429 2.83 -26.66 -1.16
N TYR A 430 1.95 -26.09 -1.99
CA TYR A 430 0.51 -26.11 -1.71
C TYR A 430 -0.07 -27.52 -1.83
N VAL A 431 0.36 -28.29 -2.83
CA VAL A 431 -0.05 -29.71 -2.95
C VAL A 431 0.44 -30.51 -1.74
N GLU A 432 1.68 -30.31 -1.30
CA GLU A 432 2.22 -30.95 -0.08
C GLU A 432 1.39 -30.58 1.16
N TYR A 433 1.00 -29.32 1.28
CA TYR A 433 0.13 -28.85 2.36
C TYR A 433 -1.24 -29.58 2.32
N LEU A 434 -1.88 -29.70 1.15
CA LEU A 434 -3.16 -30.39 1.00
C LEU A 434 -3.06 -31.90 1.27
N GLU A 435 -1.92 -32.53 0.95
CA GLU A 435 -1.64 -33.92 1.31
C GLU A 435 -1.52 -34.09 2.84
N GLN A 436 -0.82 -33.18 3.51
CA GLN A 436 -0.67 -33.21 4.98
C GLN A 436 -2.00 -32.99 5.71
N GLU A 437 -2.86 -32.12 5.16
CA GLU A 437 -4.22 -31.90 5.65
C GLU A 437 -5.17 -33.08 5.34
N GLY A 438 -4.72 -34.07 4.56
CA GLY A 438 -5.56 -35.22 4.16
C GLY A 438 -6.69 -34.84 3.20
N ALA A 439 -6.59 -33.70 2.50
CA ALA A 439 -7.61 -33.24 1.56
C ALA A 439 -7.52 -33.94 0.20
N LEU A 440 -6.32 -34.21 -0.24
CA LEU A 440 -6.05 -34.96 -1.49
C LEU A 440 -4.85 -35.90 -1.28
N LYS A 441 -4.61 -36.76 -2.26
CA LYS A 441 -3.39 -37.57 -2.35
C LYS A 441 -2.77 -37.47 -3.73
N ARG A 442 -1.46 -37.58 -3.78
CA ARG A 442 -0.67 -37.60 -5.01
C ARG A 442 -0.31 -39.04 -5.35
N MET A 443 -0.58 -39.43 -6.59
CA MET A 443 -0.17 -40.69 -7.17
C MET A 443 0.75 -40.36 -8.36
N GLU A 444 2.08 -40.34 -8.11
CA GLU A 444 3.11 -39.88 -9.04
C GLU A 444 2.84 -38.46 -9.57
N GLU A 445 2.45 -38.32 -10.85
CA GLU A 445 2.11 -37.01 -11.45
C GLU A 445 0.60 -36.67 -11.41
N TYR A 446 -0.22 -37.49 -10.76
CA TYR A 446 -1.67 -37.33 -10.67
C TYR A 446 -2.11 -36.90 -9.28
N LEU A 447 -3.17 -36.10 -9.23
CA LEU A 447 -3.86 -35.70 -8.00
C LEU A 447 -5.26 -36.30 -7.98
N CYS A 448 -5.65 -36.80 -6.83
CA CYS A 448 -7.00 -37.33 -6.59
C CYS A 448 -7.46 -36.99 -5.18
N THR A 449 -8.77 -37.11 -4.91
CA THR A 449 -9.31 -36.93 -3.56
C THR A 449 -8.72 -37.99 -2.62
N ALA A 450 -8.60 -37.66 -1.32
CA ALA A 450 -7.93 -38.54 -0.35
C ALA A 450 -8.55 -39.97 -0.27
N GLU A 451 -9.85 -40.06 -0.46
CA GLU A 451 -10.59 -41.32 -0.36
C GLU A 451 -10.67 -42.11 -1.70
N TYR A 452 -10.25 -41.49 -2.80
CA TYR A 452 -10.36 -42.06 -4.12
C TYR A 452 -9.43 -43.28 -4.28
N GLU A 453 -9.97 -44.34 -4.83
CA GLU A 453 -9.23 -45.51 -5.32
C GLU A 453 -9.69 -45.84 -6.74
N VAL A 454 -8.72 -46.21 -7.58
CA VAL A 454 -9.03 -46.68 -8.94
C VAL A 454 -10.00 -47.84 -8.87
N ARG A 455 -11.09 -47.71 -9.60
CA ARG A 455 -12.13 -48.76 -9.61
C ARG A 455 -11.56 -50.05 -10.20
N LYS A 456 -11.60 -51.12 -9.39
CA LYS A 456 -11.25 -52.49 -9.79
C LYS A 456 -12.50 -53.38 -9.74
N ASP A 457 -13.35 -53.24 -10.75
CA ASP A 457 -14.61 -53.99 -10.89
C ASP A 457 -14.49 -55.07 -11.97
N ALA A 458 -15.59 -55.77 -12.23
CA ALA A 458 -15.64 -56.84 -13.23
C ALA A 458 -15.25 -56.38 -14.66
N VAL A 459 -15.42 -55.09 -14.98
CA VAL A 459 -14.97 -54.50 -16.26
C VAL A 459 -13.46 -54.39 -16.27
N TYR A 460 -12.87 -53.85 -15.19
CA TYR A 460 -11.42 -53.76 -15.03
C TYR A 460 -10.77 -55.16 -15.13
N ASP A 461 -11.29 -56.12 -14.39
CA ASP A 461 -10.74 -57.49 -14.38
C ASP A 461 -10.78 -58.13 -15.76
N ARG A 462 -11.90 -58.02 -16.47
CA ARG A 462 -12.05 -58.55 -17.84
C ARG A 462 -11.09 -57.92 -18.82
N VAL A 463 -10.97 -56.59 -18.78
CA VAL A 463 -10.14 -55.82 -19.72
C VAL A 463 -8.66 -56.01 -19.42
N SER A 464 -8.26 -55.92 -18.16
CA SER A 464 -6.87 -56.12 -17.73
C SER A 464 -6.39 -57.56 -18.01
N ALA A 465 -7.24 -58.58 -17.75
CA ALA A 465 -6.92 -59.97 -18.08
C ALA A 465 -6.70 -60.15 -19.59
N LYS A 466 -7.56 -59.55 -20.43
CA LYS A 466 -7.43 -59.64 -21.88
C LYS A 466 -6.13 -58.99 -22.37
N ILE A 467 -5.78 -57.81 -21.84
CA ILE A 467 -4.51 -57.10 -22.18
C ILE A 467 -3.31 -57.98 -21.80
N LEU A 468 -3.29 -58.45 -20.53
CA LEU A 468 -2.18 -59.26 -20.01
C LEU A 468 -2.05 -60.61 -20.73
N ASP A 469 -3.15 -61.27 -21.05
CA ASP A 469 -3.14 -62.54 -21.79
C ASP A 469 -2.63 -62.37 -23.22
N THR A 470 -2.96 -61.24 -23.88
CA THR A 470 -2.46 -60.94 -25.22
C THR A 470 -0.94 -60.77 -25.20
N VAL A 471 -0.42 -59.98 -24.23
CA VAL A 471 1.01 -59.76 -24.07
C VAL A 471 1.75 -61.04 -23.65
N ARG A 472 1.18 -61.88 -22.76
CA ARG A 472 1.76 -63.15 -22.34
C ARG A 472 1.85 -64.15 -23.48
N LYS A 473 0.85 -64.23 -24.35
CA LYS A 473 0.83 -65.14 -25.52
C LYS A 473 1.89 -64.82 -26.55
N ALA A 474 2.29 -63.53 -26.63
CA ALA A 474 3.36 -63.09 -27.50
C ALA A 474 4.76 -63.54 -27.02
N GLY A 475 4.90 -63.91 -25.74
CA GLY A 475 6.17 -64.38 -25.16
C GLY A 475 7.27 -63.30 -25.20
N TYR A 476 8.29 -63.57 -26.02
CA TYR A 476 9.41 -62.62 -26.22
C TYR A 476 9.19 -61.67 -27.38
N ASP A 477 8.09 -61.78 -28.14
CA ASP A 477 7.72 -60.89 -29.21
C ASP A 477 7.02 -59.63 -28.66
N PHE A 478 7.15 -58.49 -29.36
CA PHE A 478 6.45 -57.26 -29.00
C PHE A 478 5.03 -57.27 -29.54
N VAL A 479 4.08 -56.85 -28.70
CA VAL A 479 2.67 -56.70 -29.07
C VAL A 479 2.42 -55.28 -29.53
N ARG A 480 1.77 -55.10 -30.66
CA ARG A 480 1.32 -53.78 -31.11
C ARG A 480 0.02 -53.41 -30.40
N TYR A 481 -0.18 -52.11 -30.21
CA TYR A 481 -1.44 -51.60 -29.68
C TYR A 481 -2.67 -52.11 -30.48
N SER A 482 -2.55 -52.20 -31.81
CA SER A 482 -3.58 -52.72 -32.70
C SER A 482 -3.95 -54.19 -32.43
N ASP A 483 -3.04 -54.98 -31.86
CA ASP A 483 -3.24 -56.40 -31.58
C ASP A 483 -4.02 -56.62 -30.28
N ILE A 484 -4.07 -55.58 -29.44
CA ILE A 484 -4.93 -55.51 -28.26
C ILE A 484 -6.32 -55.05 -28.68
N ALA A 485 -7.01 -55.80 -29.55
CA ALA A 485 -8.27 -55.37 -30.13
C ALA A 485 -9.42 -55.31 -29.11
N PHE A 486 -9.98 -54.14 -28.92
CA PHE A 486 -11.23 -53.91 -28.18
C PHE A 486 -12.28 -53.35 -29.13
N GLY A 487 -13.57 -53.67 -28.88
CA GLY A 487 -14.66 -53.05 -29.60
C GLY A 487 -14.71 -51.53 -29.35
N GLU A 488 -15.28 -50.75 -30.28
CA GLU A 488 -15.32 -49.25 -30.19
C GLU A 488 -15.87 -48.76 -28.84
N LYS A 489 -16.81 -49.48 -28.21
CA LYS A 489 -17.40 -49.10 -26.93
C LYS A 489 -16.44 -49.21 -25.73
N ASP A 490 -15.48 -50.12 -25.79
CA ASP A 490 -14.56 -50.42 -24.68
C ASP A 490 -13.18 -49.77 -24.89
N LYS A 491 -12.94 -49.09 -26.00
CA LYS A 491 -11.62 -48.58 -26.36
C LYS A 491 -11.08 -47.55 -25.37
N ALA A 492 -11.86 -46.55 -24.98
CA ALA A 492 -11.45 -45.55 -24.02
C ALA A 492 -11.15 -46.11 -22.63
N VAL A 493 -11.95 -47.10 -22.19
CA VAL A 493 -11.73 -47.83 -20.93
C VAL A 493 -10.49 -48.71 -21.01
N ALA A 494 -10.22 -49.31 -22.16
CA ALA A 494 -9.04 -50.13 -22.38
C ALA A 494 -7.74 -49.30 -22.39
N ASP A 495 -7.79 -48.10 -22.95
CA ASP A 495 -6.68 -47.16 -22.93
C ASP A 495 -6.35 -46.71 -21.49
N ASP A 496 -7.37 -46.41 -20.69
CA ASP A 496 -7.19 -46.01 -19.30
C ASP A 496 -6.61 -47.18 -18.45
N ILE A 497 -7.11 -48.40 -18.64
CA ILE A 497 -6.61 -49.60 -17.94
C ILE A 497 -5.20 -49.98 -18.41
N LEU A 498 -4.90 -49.87 -19.70
CA LEU A 498 -3.55 -50.08 -20.22
C LEU A 498 -2.54 -49.11 -19.58
N ASN A 499 -2.90 -47.86 -19.41
CA ASN A 499 -2.06 -46.85 -18.72
C ASN A 499 -1.82 -47.25 -17.26
N ILE A 500 -2.83 -47.76 -16.54
CA ILE A 500 -2.63 -48.28 -15.18
C ILE A 500 -1.63 -49.45 -15.17
N LEU A 501 -1.77 -50.40 -16.10
CA LEU A 501 -0.88 -51.57 -16.15
C LEU A 501 0.56 -51.16 -16.50
N LEU A 502 0.76 -50.11 -17.28
CA LEU A 502 2.08 -49.53 -17.56
C LEU A 502 2.68 -48.89 -16.30
N GLU A 503 1.89 -48.13 -15.57
CA GLU A 503 2.35 -47.47 -14.35
C GLU A 503 2.59 -48.47 -13.20
N GLU A 504 1.77 -49.51 -13.10
CA GLU A 504 1.99 -50.65 -12.20
C GLU A 504 3.20 -51.51 -12.62
N LYS A 505 3.86 -51.17 -13.75
CA LYS A 505 5.00 -51.93 -14.32
C LYS A 505 4.68 -53.39 -14.60
N ARG A 506 3.43 -53.68 -14.86
CA ARG A 506 2.96 -55.03 -15.27
C ARG A 506 3.09 -55.25 -16.76
N ILE A 507 3.23 -54.18 -17.50
CA ILE A 507 3.52 -54.12 -18.94
C ILE A 507 4.55 -52.99 -19.13
N VAL A 508 5.45 -53.14 -20.10
CA VAL A 508 6.45 -52.16 -20.46
C VAL A 508 6.19 -51.66 -21.88
N LYS A 509 6.16 -50.35 -22.05
CA LYS A 509 6.11 -49.72 -23.38
C LYS A 509 7.54 -49.59 -23.91
N VAL A 510 7.86 -50.23 -25.02
CA VAL A 510 9.19 -50.26 -25.63
C VAL A 510 9.34 -49.17 -26.71
N SER A 511 8.25 -48.88 -27.43
CA SER A 511 8.14 -47.80 -28.38
C SER A 511 6.70 -47.29 -28.42
N ASP A 512 6.40 -46.28 -29.27
CA ASP A 512 5.05 -45.68 -29.28
C ASP A 512 3.91 -46.62 -29.53
N ASP A 513 4.16 -47.76 -30.16
CA ASP A 513 3.11 -48.76 -30.48
C ASP A 513 3.48 -50.20 -30.07
N LEU A 514 4.55 -50.39 -29.28
CA LEU A 514 5.06 -51.72 -28.92
C LEU A 514 5.10 -51.93 -27.41
N TYR A 515 4.52 -53.06 -26.97
CA TYR A 515 4.39 -53.42 -25.55
C TYR A 515 4.95 -54.82 -25.29
N THR A 516 5.48 -55.05 -24.09
CA THR A 516 5.96 -56.34 -23.58
C THR A 516 5.66 -56.46 -22.08
N LEU A 517 5.89 -57.65 -21.49
CA LEU A 517 5.77 -57.86 -20.03
C LEU A 517 6.97 -57.27 -19.29
#